data_ec55a0b2d4c4d2011f62f655a8982b5e
#
_entry.id   ec55a0b2d4c4d2011f62f655a8982b5e
#
_cell.length_a   1.000
_cell.length_b   1.000
_cell.length_c   1.000
_cell.angle_alpha   90.00
_cell.angle_beta   90.00
_cell.angle_gamma   90.00
#
_symmetry.space_group_name_H-M   'P 1'
#
loop_
_entity.id
_entity.type
_entity.pdbx_description
1 polymer ?
#
loop_
_entity_poly.entity_id
_entity_poly.type
_entity_poly.pdbx_seq_one_letter_code
_entity_poly.pdbx_strand_id
1 'polypeptide(L)'
;LRGWENCLGCCVTIPHKNIAFDLIDEPMPRAQRIGAINIIKREKSGKLLGDMTDGIGCINALRLNGFSVTGKKIGLIGGGGAGSAIADAIGEHRAAQLSLVEIDKLKSDTLLLKLQKQYPALTLENNISRPEEIDIVINASP
;
A
#
# COMPACT_ATOMS: atom_id res chain seq x y z
N LEU A 1 2.98 21.79 10.93
CA LEU A 1 2.24 21.89 9.68
C LEU A 1 0.99 22.78 9.81
N ARG A 2 0.13 22.55 10.81
CA ARG A 2 -1.15 23.27 10.96
C ARG A 2 -0.98 24.80 11.00
N GLY A 3 0.03 25.30 11.73
CA GLY A 3 0.33 26.73 11.85
C GLY A 3 1.16 27.34 10.72
N TRP A 4 1.53 26.58 9.68
CA TRP A 4 2.34 27.09 8.57
C TRP A 4 1.45 27.50 7.40
N GLU A 5 1.05 28.74 7.35
CA GLU A 5 0.12 29.23 6.33
C GLU A 5 0.64 29.12 4.89
N ASN A 6 1.94 29.21 4.70
CA ASN A 6 2.62 29.05 3.40
C ASN A 6 2.98 27.61 3.05
N CYS A 7 2.64 26.61 3.89
CA CYS A 7 2.86 25.21 3.61
C CYS A 7 1.57 24.56 3.10
N LEU A 8 1.58 24.01 1.90
CA LEU A 8 0.45 23.34 1.28
C LEU A 8 0.35 21.85 1.66
N GLY A 9 1.43 21.26 2.15
CA GLY A 9 1.51 19.86 2.53
C GLY A 9 2.94 19.35 2.54
N CYS A 10 3.10 18.05 2.76
CA CYS A 10 4.41 17.39 2.73
C CYS A 10 4.28 15.90 2.40
N CYS A 11 5.41 15.30 1.99
CA CYS A 11 5.55 13.85 1.91
C CYS A 11 5.99 13.30 3.26
N VAL A 12 5.55 12.08 3.57
CA VAL A 12 5.90 11.32 4.78
C VAL A 12 6.55 10.01 4.36
N THR A 13 7.68 9.67 4.98
CA THR A 13 8.40 8.43 4.70
C THR A 13 8.68 7.64 5.98
N ILE A 14 9.39 6.54 5.86
CA ILE A 14 9.81 5.68 6.97
C ILE A 14 10.62 6.50 8.00
N PRO A 15 10.39 6.31 9.30
CA PRO A 15 9.44 5.36 9.93
C PRO A 15 8.08 5.98 10.29
N HIS A 16 7.71 7.13 9.74
CA HIS A 16 6.68 8.02 10.27
C HIS A 16 5.27 7.79 9.68
N LYS A 17 5.09 6.94 8.65
CA LYS A 17 3.83 6.82 7.90
C LYS A 17 2.62 6.44 8.75
N ASN A 18 2.78 5.52 9.72
CA ASN A 18 1.70 5.11 10.61
C ASN A 18 1.42 6.18 11.68
N ILE A 19 2.46 6.74 12.31
CA ILE A 19 2.30 7.80 13.32
C ILE A 19 1.64 9.03 12.70
N ALA A 20 2.02 9.39 11.48
CA ALA A 20 1.42 10.52 10.78
C ALA A 20 -0.07 10.30 10.44
N PHE A 21 -0.49 9.04 10.20
CA PHE A 21 -1.89 8.69 10.02
C PHE A 21 -2.74 9.04 11.24
N ASP A 22 -2.22 8.82 12.45
CA ASP A 22 -2.93 9.12 13.70
C ASP A 22 -3.02 10.64 14.00
N LEU A 23 -2.24 11.45 13.29
CA LEU A 23 -2.12 12.90 13.54
C LEU A 23 -2.87 13.78 12.52
N ILE A 24 -3.41 13.22 11.46
CA ILE A 24 -4.21 13.96 10.46
C ILE A 24 -5.68 14.03 10.88
N ASP A 25 -6.42 14.94 10.24
CA ASP A 25 -7.85 15.12 10.54
C ASP A 25 -8.75 14.22 9.70
N GLU A 26 -8.34 13.95 8.46
CA GLU A 26 -9.15 13.17 7.52
C GLU A 26 -8.26 12.31 6.63
N PRO A 27 -8.25 10.98 6.86
CA PRO A 27 -7.61 10.04 5.96
C PRO A 27 -8.47 9.79 4.73
N MET A 28 -7.85 9.78 3.55
CA MET A 28 -8.48 9.30 2.33
C MET A 28 -8.77 7.80 2.42
N PRO A 29 -9.74 7.26 1.64
CA PRO A 29 -10.16 5.85 1.77
C PRO A 29 -9.03 4.83 1.71
N ARG A 30 -8.03 5.02 0.86
CA ARG A 30 -6.83 4.15 0.79
C ARG A 30 -6.03 4.18 2.09
N ALA A 31 -5.74 5.39 2.57
CA ALA A 31 -5.01 5.57 3.82
C ALA A 31 -5.73 4.92 4.99
N GLN A 32 -7.05 5.03 5.03
CA GLN A 32 -7.89 4.42 6.06
C GLN A 32 -7.83 2.89 6.02
N ARG A 33 -7.89 2.26 4.84
CA ARG A 33 -7.74 0.80 4.70
C ARG A 33 -6.38 0.31 5.19
N ILE A 34 -5.32 1.06 4.87
CA ILE A 34 -3.94 0.67 5.16
C ILE A 34 -3.54 1.00 6.60
N GLY A 35 -4.02 2.13 7.15
CA GLY A 35 -3.62 2.67 8.45
C GLY A 35 -2.27 3.39 8.40
N ALA A 36 -1.95 4.00 7.27
CA ALA A 36 -0.72 4.75 7.05
C ALA A 36 -0.90 5.79 5.95
N ILE A 37 -0.06 6.84 5.96
CA ILE A 37 -0.03 7.88 4.94
C ILE A 37 1.40 8.15 4.46
N ASN A 38 1.55 8.55 3.21
CA ASN A 38 2.83 9.03 2.67
C ASN A 38 2.75 10.47 2.12
N ILE A 39 1.56 11.06 2.08
CA ILE A 39 1.36 12.44 1.67
C ILE A 39 0.32 13.10 2.57
N ILE A 40 0.58 14.36 2.93
CA ILE A 40 -0.33 15.23 3.67
C ILE A 40 -0.59 16.47 2.82
N LYS A 41 -1.86 16.80 2.63
CA LYS A 41 -2.32 18.08 2.09
C LYS A 41 -2.86 18.92 3.24
N ARG A 42 -2.43 20.18 3.31
CA ARG A 42 -2.99 21.17 4.23
C ARG A 42 -4.00 22.04 3.50
N GLU A 43 -5.21 22.14 4.03
CA GLU A 43 -6.23 23.07 3.55
C GLU A 43 -6.01 24.48 4.12
N LYS A 44 -6.66 25.48 3.52
CA LYS A 44 -6.60 26.88 3.99
C LYS A 44 -7.06 27.04 5.46
N SER A 45 -7.99 26.20 5.90
CA SER A 45 -8.47 26.12 7.29
C SER A 45 -7.43 25.61 8.29
N GLY A 46 -6.29 25.05 7.81
CA GLY A 46 -5.32 24.32 8.63
C GLY A 46 -5.62 22.84 8.78
N LYS A 47 -6.77 22.34 8.26
CA LYS A 47 -7.13 20.92 8.24
C LYS A 47 -6.12 20.11 7.43
N LEU A 48 -5.74 18.95 7.94
CA LEU A 48 -4.78 18.03 7.32
C LEU A 48 -5.52 16.81 6.74
N LEU A 49 -5.42 16.67 5.42
CA LEU A 49 -5.87 15.49 4.71
C LEU A 49 -4.67 14.57 4.45
N GLY A 50 -4.83 13.26 4.64
CA GLY A 50 -3.75 12.30 4.42
C GLY A 50 -4.12 11.22 3.42
N ASP A 51 -3.18 10.84 2.55
CA ASP A 51 -3.39 9.74 1.60
C ASP A 51 -2.16 8.83 1.55
N MET A 52 -2.37 7.62 1.02
CA MET A 52 -1.32 6.63 0.76
C MET A 52 -1.23 6.35 -0.73
N THR A 53 -0.25 6.93 -1.38
CA THR A 53 -0.11 6.90 -2.85
C THR A 53 0.95 5.90 -3.35
N ASP A 54 1.72 5.25 -2.47
CA ASP A 54 2.78 4.30 -2.87
C ASP A 54 2.23 3.15 -3.72
N GLY A 55 1.10 2.56 -3.32
CA GLY A 55 0.50 1.45 -4.04
C GLY A 55 0.03 1.83 -5.44
N ILE A 56 -0.80 2.89 -5.54
CA ILE A 56 -1.29 3.34 -6.85
C ILE A 56 -0.16 3.87 -7.73
N GLY A 57 0.89 4.46 -7.13
CA GLY A 57 2.10 4.86 -7.84
C GLY A 57 2.81 3.68 -8.48
N CYS A 58 2.98 2.58 -7.75
CA CYS A 58 3.56 1.33 -8.26
C CYS A 58 2.72 0.76 -9.42
N ILE A 59 1.40 0.64 -9.26
CA ILE A 59 0.51 0.13 -10.32
C ILE A 59 0.56 1.03 -11.57
N ASN A 60 0.57 2.34 -11.40
CA ASN A 60 0.69 3.27 -12.52
C ASN A 60 2.04 3.16 -13.22
N ALA A 61 3.13 2.97 -12.49
CA ALA A 61 4.46 2.76 -13.09
C ALA A 61 4.49 1.48 -13.93
N LEU A 62 3.93 0.38 -13.42
CA LEU A 62 3.79 -0.87 -14.19
C LEU A 62 2.98 -0.64 -15.48
N ARG A 63 1.82 0.01 -15.37
CA ARG A 63 0.93 0.28 -16.51
C ARG A 63 1.60 1.14 -17.58
N LEU A 64 2.33 2.16 -17.21
CA LEU A 64 3.07 3.03 -18.14
C LEU A 64 4.17 2.27 -18.89
N ASN A 65 4.66 1.17 -18.34
CA ASN A 65 5.63 0.28 -18.97
C ASN A 65 4.99 -0.93 -19.66
N GLY A 66 3.67 -0.92 -19.88
CA GLY A 66 2.97 -1.97 -20.61
C GLY A 66 2.58 -3.20 -19.78
N PHE A 67 2.73 -3.17 -18.45
CA PHE A 67 2.38 -4.27 -17.56
C PHE A 67 1.04 -4.02 -16.86
N SER A 68 0.25 -5.08 -16.70
CA SER A 68 -1.00 -5.05 -15.93
C SER A 68 -0.94 -6.11 -14.84
N VAL A 69 -1.44 -5.78 -13.66
CA VAL A 69 -1.60 -6.75 -12.56
C VAL A 69 -2.94 -7.50 -12.62
N THR A 70 -3.90 -7.01 -13.43
CA THR A 70 -5.24 -7.59 -13.53
C THR A 70 -5.19 -9.03 -14.01
N GLY A 71 -5.76 -9.94 -13.23
CA GLY A 71 -5.77 -11.39 -13.52
C GLY A 71 -4.42 -12.08 -13.41
N LYS A 72 -3.39 -11.40 -12.90
CA LYS A 72 -2.03 -11.90 -12.78
C LYS A 72 -1.72 -12.49 -11.42
N LYS A 73 -0.72 -13.37 -11.34
CA LYS A 73 -0.14 -13.89 -10.10
C LYS A 73 1.06 -13.02 -9.71
N ILE A 74 0.96 -12.36 -8.57
CA ILE A 74 1.95 -11.37 -8.13
C ILE A 74 2.71 -11.90 -6.92
N GLY A 75 4.03 -11.87 -6.98
CA GLY A 75 4.90 -12.07 -5.82
C GLY A 75 5.29 -10.71 -5.23
N LEU A 76 5.03 -10.49 -3.94
CA LEU A 76 5.39 -9.28 -3.22
C LEU A 76 6.36 -9.62 -2.09
N ILE A 77 7.53 -8.99 -2.09
CA ILE A 77 8.55 -9.13 -1.05
C ILE A 77 8.52 -7.89 -0.17
N GLY A 78 8.24 -8.06 1.12
CA GLY A 78 8.09 -7.01 2.11
C GLY A 78 6.66 -6.58 2.32
N GLY A 79 6.18 -6.66 3.57
CA GLY A 79 4.83 -6.26 4.04
C GLY A 79 4.84 -4.98 4.89
N GLY A 80 5.88 -4.16 4.78
CA GLY A 80 5.99 -2.86 5.47
C GLY A 80 5.01 -1.81 4.93
N GLY A 81 5.19 -0.54 5.27
CA GLY A 81 4.26 0.53 4.87
C GLY A 81 4.05 0.64 3.36
N ALA A 82 5.12 0.57 2.55
CA ALA A 82 5.01 0.57 1.09
C ALA A 82 4.42 -0.75 0.57
N GLY A 83 4.90 -1.89 1.08
CA GLY A 83 4.40 -3.21 0.70
C GLY A 83 2.91 -3.39 0.98
N SER A 84 2.43 -2.95 2.14
CA SER A 84 0.99 -2.97 2.47
C SER A 84 0.16 -2.12 1.51
N ALA A 85 0.68 -0.95 1.10
CA ALA A 85 0.02 -0.09 0.13
C ALA A 85 -0.02 -0.73 -1.27
N ILE A 86 1.07 -1.37 -1.68
CA ILE A 86 1.15 -2.09 -2.95
C ILE A 86 0.21 -3.30 -2.93
N ALA A 87 0.15 -4.07 -1.83
CA ALA A 87 -0.74 -5.20 -1.68
C ALA A 87 -2.22 -4.79 -1.78
N ASP A 88 -2.63 -3.68 -1.12
CA ASP A 88 -3.97 -3.10 -1.25
C ASP A 88 -4.27 -2.73 -2.71
N ALA A 89 -3.35 -2.06 -3.39
CA ALA A 89 -3.52 -1.67 -4.80
C ALA A 89 -3.60 -2.88 -5.75
N ILE A 90 -2.85 -3.95 -5.49
CA ILE A 90 -2.92 -5.22 -6.24
C ILE A 90 -4.32 -5.82 -6.12
N GLY A 91 -4.90 -5.85 -4.92
CA GLY A 91 -6.26 -6.32 -4.69
C GLY A 91 -7.31 -5.44 -5.37
N GLU A 92 -7.20 -4.11 -5.24
CA GLU A 92 -8.09 -3.13 -5.88
C GLU A 92 -8.08 -3.28 -7.41
N HIS A 93 -6.94 -3.61 -8.03
CA HIS A 93 -6.78 -3.82 -9.47
C HIS A 93 -7.02 -5.28 -9.92
N ARG A 94 -7.65 -6.09 -9.06
CA ARG A 94 -8.14 -7.44 -9.40
C ARG A 94 -7.06 -8.39 -9.92
N ALA A 95 -5.91 -8.44 -9.26
CA ALA A 95 -4.98 -9.54 -9.49
C ALA A 95 -5.66 -10.88 -9.15
N ALA A 96 -5.23 -11.96 -9.79
CA ALA A 96 -5.74 -13.30 -9.47
C ALA A 96 -5.17 -13.83 -8.17
N GLN A 97 -3.90 -13.55 -7.91
CA GLN A 97 -3.17 -14.06 -6.73
C GLN A 97 -2.15 -13.04 -6.23
N LEU A 98 -1.97 -13.00 -4.93
CA LEU A 98 -0.87 -12.33 -4.25
C LEU A 98 -0.16 -13.34 -3.32
N SER A 99 1.11 -13.61 -3.60
CA SER A 99 2.01 -14.39 -2.75
C SER A 99 2.94 -13.43 -2.01
N LEU A 100 2.78 -13.30 -0.69
CA LEU A 100 3.50 -12.36 0.15
C LEU A 100 4.69 -13.05 0.84
N VAL A 101 5.88 -12.48 0.69
CA VAL A 101 7.08 -12.85 1.45
C VAL A 101 7.38 -11.76 2.48
N GLU A 102 7.13 -12.02 3.75
CA GLU A 102 7.41 -11.11 4.87
C GLU A 102 8.04 -11.93 6.00
N ILE A 103 9.18 -11.44 6.50
CA ILE A 103 9.95 -12.12 7.57
C ILE A 103 9.25 -12.04 8.93
N ASP A 104 8.51 -10.96 9.18
CA ASP A 104 7.70 -10.80 10.39
C ASP A 104 6.35 -11.49 10.18
N LYS A 105 6.22 -12.68 10.76
CA LYS A 105 5.00 -13.49 10.64
C LYS A 105 3.74 -12.75 11.10
N LEU A 106 3.81 -11.98 12.18
CA LEU A 106 2.64 -11.26 12.71
C LEU A 106 2.19 -10.17 11.73
N LYS A 107 3.13 -9.46 11.10
CA LYS A 107 2.81 -8.48 10.04
C LYS A 107 2.21 -9.16 8.82
N SER A 108 2.81 -10.29 8.37
CA SER A 108 2.28 -11.08 7.26
C SER A 108 0.84 -11.50 7.51
N ASP A 109 0.58 -12.19 8.62
CA ASP A 109 -0.75 -12.71 8.96
C ASP A 109 -1.78 -11.55 9.07
N THR A 110 -1.40 -10.45 9.71
CA THR A 110 -2.26 -9.27 9.83
C THR A 110 -2.62 -8.66 8.48
N LEU A 111 -1.65 -8.52 7.58
CA LEU A 111 -1.85 -7.97 6.24
C LEU A 111 -2.73 -8.89 5.39
N LEU A 112 -2.45 -10.19 5.37
CA LEU A 112 -3.23 -11.17 4.62
C LEU A 112 -4.68 -11.23 5.09
N LEU A 113 -4.94 -11.19 6.41
CA LEU A 113 -6.30 -11.14 6.96
C LEU A 113 -7.07 -9.88 6.53
N LYS A 114 -6.42 -8.71 6.53
CA LYS A 114 -7.03 -7.47 6.03
C LYS A 114 -7.38 -7.57 4.55
N LEU A 115 -6.45 -8.07 3.73
CA LEU A 115 -6.66 -8.24 2.29
C LEU A 115 -7.76 -9.25 1.99
N GLN A 116 -7.81 -10.39 2.70
CA GLN A 116 -8.86 -11.40 2.53
C GLN A 116 -10.25 -10.82 2.79
N LYS A 117 -10.38 -9.99 3.83
CA LYS A 117 -11.65 -9.31 4.15
C LYS A 117 -12.05 -8.29 3.09
N GLN A 118 -11.06 -7.54 2.57
CA GLN A 118 -11.30 -6.45 1.63
C GLN A 118 -11.49 -6.94 0.19
N TYR A 119 -10.78 -7.99 -0.20
CA TYR A 119 -10.73 -8.54 -1.55
C TYR A 119 -10.97 -10.05 -1.54
N PRO A 120 -12.21 -10.53 -1.31
CA PRO A 120 -12.49 -11.96 -1.15
C PRO A 120 -12.16 -12.82 -2.38
N ALA A 121 -12.12 -12.20 -3.57
CA ALA A 121 -11.79 -12.88 -4.82
C ALA A 121 -10.27 -13.01 -5.07
N LEU A 122 -9.43 -12.32 -4.29
CA LEU A 122 -7.98 -12.40 -4.41
C LEU A 122 -7.47 -13.67 -3.71
N THR A 123 -6.81 -14.55 -4.45
CA THR A 123 -6.10 -15.68 -3.84
C THR A 123 -4.87 -15.17 -3.09
N LEU A 124 -4.74 -15.53 -1.81
CA LEU A 124 -3.64 -15.08 -0.95
C LEU A 124 -2.76 -16.26 -0.55
N GLU A 125 -1.46 -16.11 -0.67
CA GLU A 125 -0.46 -17.07 -0.21
C GLU A 125 0.57 -16.39 0.69
N ASN A 126 0.93 -17.08 1.77
CA ASN A 126 1.99 -16.64 2.68
C ASN A 126 3.30 -17.33 2.30
N ASN A 127 3.82 -17.03 1.16
CA ASN A 127 5.12 -17.32 0.57
C ASN A 127 4.98 -17.50 -0.95
N ILE A 128 6.10 -17.42 -1.67
CA ILE A 128 6.17 -17.78 -3.09
C ILE A 128 6.60 -19.26 -3.16
N SER A 129 5.61 -20.16 -3.17
CA SER A 129 5.86 -21.61 -3.18
C SER A 129 6.26 -22.12 -4.56
N ARG A 130 5.81 -21.45 -5.64
CA ARG A 130 6.06 -21.80 -7.03
C ARG A 130 6.48 -20.56 -7.83
N PRO A 131 7.77 -20.18 -7.78
CA PRO A 131 8.27 -18.97 -8.44
C PRO A 131 8.02 -18.95 -9.96
N GLU A 132 8.01 -20.11 -10.60
CA GLU A 132 7.76 -20.31 -12.04
C GLU A 132 6.33 -19.95 -12.48
N GLU A 133 5.40 -19.88 -11.53
CA GLU A 133 4.00 -19.49 -11.80
C GLU A 133 3.74 -18.00 -11.57
N ILE A 134 4.70 -17.24 -11.05
CA ILE A 134 4.55 -15.82 -10.77
C ILE A 134 4.76 -15.00 -12.05
N ASP A 135 3.78 -14.18 -12.41
CA ASP A 135 3.85 -13.29 -13.58
C ASP A 135 4.72 -12.04 -13.31
N ILE A 136 4.63 -11.47 -12.10
CA ILE A 136 5.33 -10.23 -11.73
C ILE A 136 5.82 -10.35 -10.28
N VAL A 137 7.09 -10.02 -10.05
CA VAL A 137 7.67 -9.90 -8.70
C VAL A 137 7.92 -8.43 -8.39
N ILE A 138 7.45 -7.98 -7.22
CA ILE A 138 7.65 -6.62 -6.72
C ILE A 138 8.42 -6.72 -5.41
N ASN A 139 9.58 -6.04 -5.34
CA ASN A 139 10.33 -5.90 -4.10
C ASN A 139 10.03 -4.56 -3.43
N ALA A 140 9.41 -4.62 -2.26
CA ALA A 140 9.08 -3.48 -1.40
C ALA A 140 9.80 -3.56 -0.03
N SER A 141 10.79 -4.44 0.09
CA SER A 141 11.69 -4.49 1.25
C SER A 141 12.76 -3.40 1.17
N PRO A 142 13.32 -2.98 2.33
CA PRO A 142 14.44 -2.04 2.37
C PRO A 142 15.69 -2.58 1.69
#